data_9d129c2287add1728359981ef445607a
#
_entry.id   9d129c2287add1728359981ef445607a
#
_cell.length_a   1.000
_cell.length_b   1.000
_cell.length_c   1.000
_cell.angle_alpha   90.00
_cell.angle_beta   90.00
_cell.angle_gamma   90.00
#
_symmetry.space_group_name_H-M   'P 1'
#
loop_
_entity.id
_entity.type
_entity.pdbx_description
1 polymer ?
#
loop_
_entity_poly.entity_id
_entity_poly.type
_entity_poly.pdbx_seq_one_letter_code
_entity_poly.pdbx_strand_id
1 'polypeptide(L)'
;MKNLFLKLAGLALAIGLTATGQAQAGKIDEIRDRGTVRIGVSLGGEPIGFRDAQNNPVGYDVDVATMIAEKLGVPVEFVDVSGDARISMLVSGQIDIAVANTSATLERAKSVDFSIPYNRAGLRIIVQKDAGISKIEDLAGKKIVVGRGSTGETFIKTAAPEAELVYTDTFAPEGVLLLQQKRVDAAIEDSSLLDYLATKNDNLVTLPGLYSNDPIGIAVAKGDESFVRWIDMFVSEYIQSGAYEKNYKKWWGEKANPPVLNPLW
;
A
#
# COMPACT_ATOMS: atom_id res chain seq x y z
N MET A 1 24.12 23.95 84.16
CA MET A 1 24.20 25.36 83.80
C MET A 1 24.81 25.47 82.41
N LYS A 2 24.16 26.21 81.55
CA LYS A 2 24.57 26.69 80.26
C LYS A 2 24.45 25.73 79.06
N ASN A 3 23.36 25.96 78.33
CA ASN A 3 22.99 25.46 77.04
C ASN A 3 23.99 25.78 75.93
N LEU A 4 24.30 24.83 75.10
CA LEU A 4 24.93 25.12 73.79
C LEU A 4 24.06 24.55 72.70
N PHE A 5 23.27 25.43 72.12
CA PHE A 5 22.47 25.09 70.86
C PHE A 5 23.43 25.13 69.68
N LEU A 6 23.63 23.89 69.09
CA LEU A 6 24.32 23.77 67.81
C LEU A 6 23.31 23.91 66.69
N LYS A 7 23.41 24.98 65.93
CA LYS A 7 22.61 25.21 64.72
C LYS A 7 23.22 24.36 63.57
N LEU A 8 22.58 23.25 63.20
CA LEU A 8 22.86 22.58 61.95
C LEU A 8 22.09 23.30 60.84
N ALA A 9 22.82 24.01 59.96
CA ALA A 9 22.31 24.50 58.69
C ALA A 9 22.29 23.36 57.67
N GLY A 10 21.12 22.85 57.38
CA GLY A 10 20.93 21.86 56.33
C GLY A 10 21.06 22.52 54.95
N LEU A 11 22.11 22.14 54.21
CA LEU A 11 22.30 22.48 52.81
C LEU A 11 21.49 21.49 51.96
N ALA A 12 20.28 21.86 51.57
CA ALA A 12 19.48 21.10 50.64
C ALA A 12 20.07 21.25 49.21
N LEU A 13 20.83 20.23 48.79
CA LEU A 13 21.32 20.10 47.42
C LEU A 13 20.14 19.69 46.52
N ALA A 14 19.53 20.69 45.84
CA ALA A 14 18.51 20.42 44.80
C ALA A 14 19.21 19.82 43.59
N ILE A 15 19.17 18.48 43.49
CA ILE A 15 19.53 17.76 42.27
C ILE A 15 18.40 18.01 41.27
N GLY A 16 18.59 19.00 40.42
CA GLY A 16 17.74 19.20 39.25
C GLY A 16 17.93 18.02 38.31
N LEU A 17 16.98 17.08 38.30
CA LEU A 17 16.83 16.11 37.21
C LEU A 17 16.50 16.93 35.96
N THR A 18 17.49 17.25 35.16
CA THR A 18 17.30 17.61 33.78
C THR A 18 16.91 16.32 33.07
N ALA A 19 15.59 16.07 32.92
CA ALA A 19 15.09 15.12 31.97
C ALA A 19 15.52 15.66 30.59
N THR A 20 16.68 15.23 30.12
CA THR A 20 17.03 15.34 28.71
C THR A 20 16.08 14.43 27.99
N GLY A 21 14.97 14.99 27.50
CA GLY A 21 14.12 14.30 26.53
C GLY A 21 15.06 13.88 25.39
N GLN A 22 15.42 12.60 25.34
CA GLN A 22 16.04 12.05 24.16
C GLN A 22 15.03 12.25 23.05
N ALA A 23 15.30 13.18 22.12
CA ALA A 23 14.59 13.23 20.88
C ALA A 23 14.71 11.81 20.28
N GLN A 24 13.60 11.12 20.20
CA GLN A 24 13.58 9.80 19.58
C GLN A 24 14.06 10.00 18.14
N ALA A 25 15.09 9.27 17.75
CA ALA A 25 15.59 9.32 16.38
C ALA A 25 14.41 9.07 15.42
N GLY A 26 14.26 9.94 14.44
CA GLY A 26 13.20 9.77 13.43
C GLY A 26 13.45 8.53 12.58
N LYS A 27 12.41 8.05 11.92
CA LYS A 27 12.51 6.85 11.07
C LYS A 27 13.60 6.97 9.99
N ILE A 28 13.83 8.17 9.46
CA ILE A 28 14.89 8.43 8.48
C ILE A 28 16.27 8.17 9.10
N ASP A 29 16.51 8.60 10.34
CA ASP A 29 17.78 8.37 11.03
C ASP A 29 17.98 6.88 11.30
N GLU A 30 16.95 6.19 11.79
CA GLU A 30 17.00 4.72 11.98
C GLU A 30 17.37 3.97 10.69
N ILE A 31 16.76 4.36 9.55
CA ILE A 31 17.03 3.76 8.24
C ILE A 31 18.48 4.01 7.82
N ARG A 32 18.96 5.26 7.98
CA ARG A 32 20.34 5.63 7.64
C ARG A 32 21.36 4.92 8.51
N ASP A 33 21.13 4.85 9.81
CA ASP A 33 22.02 4.17 10.76
C ASP A 33 22.09 2.67 10.50
N ARG A 34 20.98 2.06 10.08
CA ARG A 34 20.93 0.66 9.65
C ARG A 34 21.59 0.45 8.28
N GLY A 35 21.64 1.47 7.43
CA GLY A 35 22.21 1.43 6.09
C GLY A 35 21.34 0.74 5.04
N THR A 36 20.06 0.44 5.31
CA THR A 36 19.10 -0.15 4.38
C THR A 36 17.68 0.31 4.72
N VAL A 37 16.81 0.41 3.71
CA VAL A 37 15.37 0.60 3.91
C VAL A 37 14.62 -0.68 3.53
N ARG A 38 13.75 -1.17 4.42
CA ARG A 38 12.89 -2.34 4.18
C ARG A 38 11.55 -1.86 3.63
N ILE A 39 11.28 -2.14 2.37
CA ILE A 39 10.04 -1.70 1.70
C ILE A 39 9.19 -2.91 1.34
N GLY A 40 8.00 -2.96 1.93
CA GLY A 40 6.99 -3.94 1.56
C GLY A 40 6.41 -3.61 0.18
N VAL A 41 6.47 -4.56 -0.75
CA VAL A 41 5.86 -4.49 -2.07
C VAL A 41 4.98 -5.71 -2.29
N SER A 42 3.84 -5.55 -2.97
CA SER A 42 3.01 -6.70 -3.32
C SER A 42 3.50 -7.27 -4.65
N LEU A 43 3.97 -8.51 -4.65
CA LEU A 43 4.43 -9.20 -5.85
C LEU A 43 3.35 -10.11 -6.45
N GLY A 44 2.08 -9.75 -6.24
CA GLY A 44 0.90 -10.52 -6.62
C GLY A 44 0.50 -10.43 -8.09
N GLY A 45 1.12 -9.57 -8.89
CA GLY A 45 0.82 -9.55 -10.33
C GLY A 45 1.28 -8.33 -11.10
N GLU A 46 1.61 -8.60 -12.36
CA GLU A 46 1.89 -7.57 -13.37
C GLU A 46 0.61 -6.73 -13.63
N PRO A 47 0.72 -5.40 -13.75
CA PRO A 47 1.94 -4.60 -13.85
C PRO A 47 2.35 -3.96 -12.51
N ILE A 48 1.64 -4.20 -11.41
CA ILE A 48 1.83 -3.54 -10.11
C ILE A 48 3.14 -3.97 -9.45
N GLY A 49 3.29 -5.27 -9.23
CA GLY A 49 4.50 -5.87 -8.69
C GLY A 49 4.50 -7.38 -8.92
N PHE A 50 5.59 -7.90 -9.41
CA PHE A 50 5.75 -9.32 -9.72
C PHE A 50 7.23 -9.71 -9.76
N ARG A 51 7.51 -11.00 -9.98
CA ARG A 51 8.88 -11.47 -10.18
C ARG A 51 9.13 -11.73 -11.65
N ASP A 52 10.25 -11.20 -12.16
CA ASP A 52 10.69 -11.46 -13.52
C ASP A 52 11.22 -12.90 -13.69
N ALA A 53 11.66 -13.24 -14.91
CA ALA A 53 12.20 -14.56 -15.23
C ALA A 53 13.49 -14.90 -14.45
N GLN A 54 14.18 -13.90 -13.89
CA GLN A 54 15.36 -14.04 -13.05
C GLN A 54 15.02 -14.00 -11.55
N ASN A 55 13.72 -14.03 -11.21
CA ASN A 55 13.19 -13.95 -9.86
C ASN A 55 13.43 -12.60 -9.14
N ASN A 56 13.73 -11.52 -9.88
CA ASN A 56 13.86 -10.20 -9.32
C ASN A 56 12.46 -9.57 -9.13
N PRO A 57 12.23 -8.80 -8.06
CA PRO A 57 11.03 -7.99 -7.95
C PRO A 57 11.06 -6.86 -8.98
N VAL A 58 9.98 -6.72 -9.74
CA VAL A 58 9.76 -5.70 -10.76
C VAL A 58 8.30 -5.24 -10.74
N GLY A 59 8.01 -4.08 -11.27
CA GLY A 59 6.65 -3.55 -11.34
C GLY A 59 6.59 -2.06 -11.01
N TYR A 60 5.39 -1.49 -11.17
CA TYR A 60 5.15 -0.08 -10.90
C TYR A 60 5.51 0.32 -9.46
N ASP A 61 5.04 -0.44 -8.48
CA ASP A 61 5.31 -0.20 -7.06
C ASP A 61 6.79 -0.43 -6.71
N VAL A 62 7.43 -1.40 -7.35
CA VAL A 62 8.87 -1.69 -7.16
C VAL A 62 9.73 -0.54 -7.67
N ASP A 63 9.36 0.07 -8.80
CA ASP A 63 10.04 1.26 -9.31
C ASP A 63 9.88 2.46 -8.35
N VAL A 64 8.68 2.69 -7.81
CA VAL A 64 8.44 3.75 -6.79
C VAL A 64 9.26 3.49 -5.53
N ALA A 65 9.28 2.25 -5.04
CA ALA A 65 10.06 1.87 -3.86
C ALA A 65 11.58 2.07 -4.08
N THR A 66 12.07 1.74 -5.28
CA THR A 66 13.47 1.98 -5.67
C THR A 66 13.80 3.47 -5.63
N MET A 67 12.95 4.31 -6.23
CA MET A 67 13.13 5.77 -6.20
C MET A 67 13.12 6.35 -4.78
N ILE A 68 12.30 5.82 -3.87
CA ILE A 68 12.32 6.20 -2.45
C ILE A 68 13.67 5.88 -1.82
N ALA A 69 14.19 4.66 -2.02
CA ALA A 69 15.47 4.23 -1.48
C ALA A 69 16.64 5.09 -2.01
N GLU A 70 16.64 5.41 -3.30
CA GLU A 70 17.60 6.33 -3.93
C GLU A 70 17.58 7.71 -3.27
N LYS A 71 16.38 8.26 -2.98
CA LYS A 71 16.23 9.55 -2.30
C LYS A 71 16.67 9.51 -0.83
N LEU A 72 16.51 8.37 -0.15
CA LEU A 72 17.02 8.15 1.20
C LEU A 72 18.55 7.95 1.21
N GLY A 73 19.16 7.61 0.07
CA GLY A 73 20.59 7.35 -0.07
C GLY A 73 21.04 6.02 0.51
N VAL A 74 20.15 5.03 0.56
CA VAL A 74 20.43 3.69 1.10
C VAL A 74 19.90 2.60 0.14
N PRO A 75 20.48 1.40 0.13
CA PRO A 75 19.93 0.24 -0.57
C PRO A 75 18.54 -0.11 -0.08
N VAL A 76 17.70 -0.63 -0.98
CA VAL A 76 16.38 -1.19 -0.65
C VAL A 76 16.47 -2.69 -0.39
N GLU A 77 15.78 -3.14 0.67
CA GLU A 77 15.45 -4.53 0.92
C GLU A 77 13.94 -4.70 0.63
N PHE A 78 13.62 -5.40 -0.46
CA PHE A 78 12.24 -5.68 -0.81
C PHE A 78 11.68 -6.82 0.03
N VAL A 79 10.53 -6.58 0.65
CA VAL A 79 9.78 -7.60 1.40
C VAL A 79 8.47 -7.83 0.68
N ASP A 80 8.22 -9.08 0.26
CA ASP A 80 6.95 -9.45 -0.36
C ASP A 80 5.83 -9.45 0.68
N VAL A 81 4.76 -8.69 0.42
CA VAL A 81 3.64 -8.53 1.36
C VAL A 81 2.31 -8.85 0.69
N SER A 82 1.54 -9.73 1.31
CA SER A 82 0.15 -10.01 0.91
C SER A 82 -0.83 -8.92 1.38
N GLY A 83 -2.06 -8.96 0.89
CA GLY A 83 -3.07 -7.91 1.08
C GLY A 83 -3.26 -7.43 2.50
N ASP A 84 -3.46 -8.30 3.46
CA ASP A 84 -3.69 -7.98 4.88
C ASP A 84 -2.38 -7.87 5.69
N ALA A 85 -1.33 -8.58 5.30
CA ALA A 85 -0.06 -8.60 6.01
C ALA A 85 0.68 -7.25 5.96
N ARG A 86 0.50 -6.44 4.88
CA ARG A 86 1.22 -5.16 4.71
C ARG A 86 1.04 -4.19 5.87
N ILE A 87 -0.16 -4.11 6.45
CA ILE A 87 -0.46 -3.23 7.59
C ILE A 87 0.16 -3.79 8.89
N SER A 88 0.00 -5.09 9.16
CA SER A 88 0.55 -5.72 10.36
C SER A 88 2.09 -5.70 10.37
N MET A 89 2.73 -5.85 9.22
CA MET A 89 4.19 -5.78 9.08
C MET A 89 4.75 -4.37 9.30
N LEU A 90 4.01 -3.33 8.90
CA LEU A 90 4.34 -1.94 9.26
C LEU A 90 4.25 -1.71 10.76
N VAL A 91 3.12 -2.10 11.38
CA VAL A 91 2.86 -1.91 12.81
C VAL A 91 3.88 -2.67 13.66
N SER A 92 4.30 -3.86 13.24
CA SER A 92 5.32 -4.66 13.94
C SER A 92 6.77 -4.24 13.63
N GLY A 93 6.99 -3.28 12.73
CA GLY A 93 8.31 -2.82 12.33
C GLY A 93 9.13 -3.82 11.50
N GLN A 94 8.47 -4.81 10.89
CA GLN A 94 9.13 -5.74 9.96
C GLN A 94 9.49 -5.06 8.64
N ILE A 95 8.69 -4.07 8.23
CA ILE A 95 8.97 -3.16 7.11
C ILE A 95 8.90 -1.71 7.61
N ASP A 96 9.61 -0.82 6.93
CA ASP A 96 9.65 0.61 7.26
C ASP A 96 8.59 1.39 6.48
N ILE A 97 8.33 0.96 5.24
CA ILE A 97 7.42 1.58 4.27
C ILE A 97 6.66 0.48 3.55
N ALA A 98 5.39 0.71 3.22
CA ALA A 98 4.65 -0.16 2.29
C ALA A 98 4.29 0.62 1.02
N VAL A 99 4.87 0.20 -0.10
CA VAL A 99 4.52 0.61 -1.46
C VAL A 99 3.91 -0.61 -2.14
N ALA A 100 2.64 -0.87 -1.87
CA ALA A 100 2.03 -2.16 -2.12
C ALA A 100 0.55 -2.05 -2.55
N ASN A 101 0.27 -1.13 -3.49
CA ASN A 101 -1.08 -0.88 -4.03
C ASN A 101 -2.14 -0.79 -2.93
N THR A 102 -1.89 0.06 -1.92
CA THR A 102 -2.73 0.12 -0.73
C THR A 102 -3.69 1.29 -0.77
N SER A 103 -4.99 1.02 -0.90
CA SER A 103 -6.02 2.06 -0.77
C SER A 103 -5.96 2.70 0.62
N ALA A 104 -5.82 4.03 0.66
CA ALA A 104 -5.79 4.82 1.88
C ALA A 104 -7.23 5.01 2.40
N THR A 105 -7.70 4.08 3.22
CA THR A 105 -9.03 4.13 3.82
C THR A 105 -8.99 4.65 5.24
N LEU A 106 -10.09 5.25 5.72
CA LEU A 106 -10.20 5.72 7.11
C LEU A 106 -10.02 4.56 8.11
N GLU A 107 -10.43 3.34 7.75
CA GLU A 107 -10.25 2.18 8.61
C GLU A 107 -8.76 1.84 8.79
N ARG A 108 -8.01 1.74 7.69
CA ARG A 108 -6.57 1.49 7.73
C ARG A 108 -5.80 2.64 8.39
N ALA A 109 -6.26 3.88 8.19
CA ALA A 109 -5.66 5.06 8.81
C ALA A 109 -5.79 5.11 10.34
N LYS A 110 -6.58 4.23 10.97
CA LYS A 110 -6.55 4.03 12.42
C LYS A 110 -5.26 3.38 12.91
N SER A 111 -4.60 2.58 12.06
CA SER A 111 -3.44 1.76 12.43
C SER A 111 -2.11 2.25 11.83
N VAL A 112 -2.14 2.89 10.66
CA VAL A 112 -0.97 3.41 9.94
C VAL A 112 -1.23 4.81 9.44
N ASP A 113 -0.19 5.52 9.02
CA ASP A 113 -0.31 6.78 8.32
C ASP A 113 -0.08 6.58 6.81
N PHE A 114 -0.73 7.39 6.00
CA PHE A 114 -0.62 7.37 4.54
C PHE A 114 -0.08 8.67 4.01
N SER A 115 0.71 8.59 2.95
CA SER A 115 1.05 9.74 2.13
C SER A 115 -0.15 10.28 1.34
N ILE A 116 0.02 11.45 0.72
CA ILE A 116 -0.80 11.82 -0.43
C ILE A 116 -0.72 10.70 -1.49
N PRO A 117 -1.76 10.54 -2.34
CA PRO A 117 -1.81 9.45 -3.30
C PRO A 117 -0.66 9.50 -4.31
N TYR A 118 0.06 8.37 -4.50
CA TYR A 118 1.03 8.19 -5.58
C TYR A 118 0.42 7.49 -6.80
N ASN A 119 -0.81 6.97 -6.65
CA ASN A 119 -1.64 6.42 -7.73
C ASN A 119 -3.12 6.52 -7.33
N ARG A 120 -4.02 6.24 -8.27
CA ARG A 120 -5.45 6.06 -8.03
C ARG A 120 -5.97 4.86 -8.82
N ALA A 121 -6.88 4.13 -8.21
CA ALA A 121 -7.61 3.07 -8.88
C ALA A 121 -9.05 3.04 -8.34
N GLY A 122 -9.96 2.51 -9.13
CA GLY A 122 -11.31 2.20 -8.64
C GLY A 122 -11.54 0.70 -8.68
N LEU A 123 -12.43 0.19 -7.86
CA LEU A 123 -12.83 -1.20 -7.93
C LEU A 123 -13.51 -1.50 -9.26
N ARG A 124 -13.16 -2.63 -9.85
CA ARG A 124 -13.70 -3.14 -11.10
C ARG A 124 -13.99 -4.63 -10.96
N ILE A 125 -14.95 -5.13 -11.74
CA ILE A 125 -15.25 -6.56 -11.80
C ILE A 125 -14.82 -7.08 -13.16
N ILE A 126 -14.14 -8.22 -13.18
CA ILE A 126 -13.75 -8.93 -14.40
C ILE A 126 -14.45 -10.30 -14.44
N VAL A 127 -14.92 -10.67 -15.61
CA VAL A 127 -15.67 -11.92 -15.87
C VAL A 127 -15.20 -12.55 -17.17
N GLN A 128 -15.56 -13.80 -17.39
CA GLN A 128 -15.48 -14.35 -18.73
C GLN A 128 -16.57 -13.75 -19.64
N LYS A 129 -16.24 -13.52 -20.91
CA LYS A 129 -17.18 -12.94 -21.89
C LYS A 129 -18.50 -13.72 -22.04
N ASP A 130 -18.45 -15.04 -21.80
CA ASP A 130 -19.59 -15.95 -21.89
C ASP A 130 -20.27 -16.23 -20.53
N ALA A 131 -19.89 -15.52 -19.47
CA ALA A 131 -20.41 -15.75 -18.11
C ALA A 131 -21.87 -15.34 -17.92
N GLY A 132 -22.45 -14.53 -18.81
CA GLY A 132 -23.81 -14.00 -18.67
C GLY A 132 -23.97 -12.99 -17.52
N ILE A 133 -22.85 -12.42 -17.04
CA ILE A 133 -22.80 -11.41 -15.98
C ILE A 133 -22.50 -10.05 -16.62
N SER A 134 -23.34 -9.07 -16.40
CA SER A 134 -23.24 -7.73 -16.99
C SER A 134 -23.31 -6.59 -15.98
N LYS A 135 -23.78 -6.86 -14.77
CA LYS A 135 -23.96 -5.89 -13.70
C LYS A 135 -23.83 -6.58 -12.34
N ILE A 136 -23.75 -5.79 -11.28
CA ILE A 136 -23.50 -6.29 -9.92
C ILE A 136 -24.61 -7.20 -9.39
N GLU A 137 -25.86 -6.95 -9.78
CA GLU A 137 -26.98 -7.76 -9.35
C GLU A 137 -26.92 -9.20 -9.88
N ASP A 138 -26.20 -9.42 -10.99
CA ASP A 138 -25.99 -10.75 -11.57
C ASP A 138 -25.02 -11.60 -10.74
N LEU A 139 -24.40 -11.03 -9.71
CA LEU A 139 -23.44 -11.73 -8.83
C LEU A 139 -24.11 -12.54 -7.72
N ALA A 140 -25.42 -12.42 -7.51
CA ALA A 140 -26.17 -13.21 -6.52
C ALA A 140 -25.97 -14.71 -6.75
N GLY A 141 -25.49 -15.44 -5.71
CA GLY A 141 -25.18 -16.85 -5.76
C GLY A 141 -23.97 -17.25 -6.63
N LYS A 142 -23.19 -16.27 -7.11
CA LYS A 142 -21.98 -16.48 -7.91
C LYS A 142 -20.74 -16.57 -7.05
N LYS A 143 -19.71 -17.28 -7.54
CA LYS A 143 -18.39 -17.39 -6.91
C LYS A 143 -17.50 -16.25 -7.35
N ILE A 144 -17.10 -15.40 -6.40
CA ILE A 144 -16.32 -14.19 -6.65
C ILE A 144 -14.95 -14.29 -6.00
N VAL A 145 -13.89 -14.17 -6.79
CA VAL A 145 -12.53 -14.05 -6.25
C VAL A 145 -12.33 -12.66 -5.64
N VAL A 146 -11.82 -12.66 -4.43
CA VAL A 146 -11.42 -11.46 -3.70
C VAL A 146 -10.08 -11.65 -3.03
N GLY A 147 -9.26 -10.60 -2.97
CA GLY A 147 -8.09 -10.58 -2.09
C GLY A 147 -8.53 -10.46 -0.63
N ARG A 148 -7.93 -11.24 0.27
CA ARG A 148 -8.20 -11.17 1.70
C ARG A 148 -7.84 -9.79 2.26
N GLY A 149 -8.74 -9.17 3.03
CA GLY A 149 -8.54 -7.82 3.60
C GLY A 149 -8.56 -6.68 2.56
N SER A 150 -8.99 -6.95 1.32
CA SER A 150 -9.10 -5.94 0.26
C SER A 150 -10.34 -5.07 0.40
N THR A 151 -10.33 -3.91 -0.27
CA THR A 151 -11.52 -3.06 -0.43
C THR A 151 -12.59 -3.76 -1.27
N GLY A 152 -12.19 -4.63 -2.23
CA GLY A 152 -13.07 -5.45 -3.04
C GLY A 152 -13.86 -6.46 -2.20
N GLU A 153 -13.24 -7.12 -1.22
CA GLU A 153 -13.93 -7.99 -0.26
C GLU A 153 -15.03 -7.23 0.48
N THR A 154 -14.67 -6.06 1.03
CA THR A 154 -15.63 -5.22 1.78
C THR A 154 -16.79 -4.78 0.90
N PHE A 155 -16.49 -4.40 -0.36
CA PHE A 155 -17.49 -3.96 -1.32
C PHE A 155 -18.47 -5.09 -1.67
N ILE A 156 -17.99 -6.30 -2.02
CA ILE A 156 -18.88 -7.42 -2.40
C ILE A 156 -19.76 -7.84 -1.23
N LYS A 157 -19.24 -7.89 0.00
CA LYS A 157 -20.05 -8.21 1.19
C LYS A 157 -21.24 -7.28 1.38
N THR A 158 -21.13 -6.04 0.91
CA THR A 158 -22.20 -5.04 1.01
C THR A 158 -23.10 -5.01 -0.22
N ALA A 159 -22.51 -5.05 -1.42
CA ALA A 159 -23.21 -4.81 -2.67
C ALA A 159 -23.81 -6.08 -3.30
N ALA A 160 -23.24 -7.26 -3.00
CA ALA A 160 -23.70 -8.56 -3.45
C ALA A 160 -23.62 -9.60 -2.31
N PRO A 161 -24.38 -9.45 -1.20
CA PRO A 161 -24.22 -10.25 0.01
C PRO A 161 -24.53 -11.74 -0.20
N GLU A 162 -25.23 -12.09 -1.27
CA GLU A 162 -25.56 -13.49 -1.63
C GLU A 162 -24.42 -14.15 -2.44
N ALA A 163 -23.35 -13.41 -2.81
CA ALA A 163 -22.21 -13.97 -3.52
C ALA A 163 -21.36 -14.86 -2.59
N GLU A 164 -20.82 -15.94 -3.12
CA GLU A 164 -19.85 -16.80 -2.44
C GLU A 164 -18.44 -16.25 -2.68
N LEU A 165 -17.72 -15.86 -1.60
CA LEU A 165 -16.37 -15.32 -1.71
C LEU A 165 -15.33 -16.45 -1.77
N VAL A 166 -14.47 -16.40 -2.76
CA VAL A 166 -13.29 -17.25 -2.91
C VAL A 166 -12.06 -16.40 -2.67
N TYR A 167 -11.35 -16.68 -1.59
CA TYR A 167 -10.20 -15.88 -1.17
C TYR A 167 -8.91 -16.33 -1.86
N THR A 168 -8.11 -15.35 -2.28
CA THR A 168 -6.75 -15.56 -2.76
C THR A 168 -5.79 -14.66 -1.98
N ASP A 169 -4.55 -15.11 -1.79
CA ASP A 169 -3.49 -14.31 -1.18
C ASP A 169 -2.75 -13.49 -2.25
N THR A 170 -2.64 -14.04 -3.47
CA THR A 170 -2.06 -13.36 -4.65
C THR A 170 -3.09 -13.36 -5.77
N PHE A 171 -3.61 -12.17 -6.09
CA PHE A 171 -4.73 -12.09 -7.03
C PHE A 171 -4.37 -12.51 -8.46
N ALA A 172 -3.30 -11.93 -9.05
CA ALA A 172 -3.12 -12.03 -10.49
C ALA A 172 -2.84 -13.44 -11.00
N PRO A 173 -1.92 -14.26 -10.48
CA PRO A 173 -1.76 -15.60 -11.04
C PRO A 173 -2.91 -16.53 -10.65
N GLU A 174 -3.35 -16.51 -9.40
CA GLU A 174 -4.32 -17.46 -8.87
C GLU A 174 -5.76 -17.14 -9.30
N GLY A 175 -6.20 -15.89 -9.12
CA GLY A 175 -7.56 -15.48 -9.46
C GLY A 175 -7.84 -15.54 -10.96
N VAL A 176 -6.87 -15.15 -11.79
CA VAL A 176 -6.98 -15.29 -13.26
C VAL A 176 -7.10 -16.75 -13.68
N LEU A 177 -6.30 -17.64 -13.08
CA LEU A 177 -6.37 -19.08 -13.37
C LEU A 177 -7.72 -19.67 -12.98
N LEU A 178 -8.26 -19.30 -11.82
CA LEU A 178 -9.60 -19.74 -11.39
C LEU A 178 -10.69 -19.28 -12.33
N LEU A 179 -10.62 -18.03 -12.83
CA LEU A 179 -11.54 -17.51 -13.86
C LEU A 179 -11.42 -18.30 -15.17
N GLN A 180 -10.21 -18.49 -15.69
CA GLN A 180 -9.97 -19.20 -16.95
C GLN A 180 -10.46 -20.66 -16.88
N GLN A 181 -10.31 -21.31 -15.72
CA GLN A 181 -10.78 -22.67 -15.47
C GLN A 181 -12.28 -22.76 -15.17
N LYS A 182 -13.01 -21.63 -15.17
CA LYS A 182 -14.44 -21.53 -14.81
C LYS A 182 -14.76 -22.10 -13.42
N ARG A 183 -13.79 -22.03 -12.49
CA ARG A 183 -13.98 -22.45 -11.09
C ARG A 183 -14.62 -21.36 -10.24
N VAL A 184 -14.58 -20.13 -10.75
CA VAL A 184 -15.25 -18.93 -10.22
C VAL A 184 -15.93 -18.20 -11.38
N ASP A 185 -16.93 -17.38 -11.06
CA ASP A 185 -17.74 -16.67 -12.04
C ASP A 185 -17.22 -15.27 -12.34
N ALA A 186 -16.65 -14.61 -11.32
CA ALA A 186 -16.12 -13.26 -11.44
C ALA A 186 -14.94 -13.04 -10.48
N ALA A 187 -14.26 -11.93 -10.65
CA ALA A 187 -13.28 -11.43 -9.68
C ALA A 187 -13.42 -9.92 -9.54
N ILE A 188 -13.10 -9.37 -8.36
CA ILE A 188 -13.08 -7.94 -8.09
C ILE A 188 -11.71 -7.53 -7.59
N GLU A 189 -11.16 -6.46 -8.17
CA GLU A 189 -9.88 -5.87 -7.81
C GLU A 189 -9.77 -4.44 -8.38
N ASP A 190 -8.64 -3.79 -8.20
CA ASP A 190 -8.39 -2.48 -8.74
C ASP A 190 -8.41 -2.44 -10.27
N SER A 191 -9.00 -1.40 -10.83
CA SER A 191 -9.13 -1.20 -12.27
C SER A 191 -7.79 -1.20 -13.00
N SER A 192 -6.75 -0.64 -12.38
CA SER A 192 -5.40 -0.64 -12.93
C SER A 192 -4.87 -2.05 -13.21
N LEU A 193 -5.21 -3.02 -12.37
CA LEU A 193 -4.86 -4.43 -12.56
C LEU A 193 -5.83 -5.12 -13.53
N LEU A 194 -7.15 -5.00 -13.30
CA LEU A 194 -8.13 -5.76 -14.08
C LEU A 194 -8.23 -5.31 -15.52
N ASP A 195 -8.13 -4.00 -15.80
CA ASP A 195 -8.13 -3.50 -17.16
C ASP A 195 -6.86 -3.97 -17.92
N TYR A 196 -5.70 -4.01 -17.24
CA TYR A 196 -4.49 -4.59 -17.80
C TYR A 196 -4.67 -6.09 -18.13
N LEU A 197 -5.20 -6.87 -17.17
CA LEU A 197 -5.45 -8.31 -17.38
C LEU A 197 -6.43 -8.57 -18.52
N ALA A 198 -7.45 -7.75 -18.70
CA ALA A 198 -8.39 -7.85 -19.81
C ALA A 198 -7.70 -7.61 -21.17
N THR A 199 -6.64 -6.77 -21.23
CA THR A 199 -5.85 -6.61 -22.47
C THR A 199 -4.98 -7.82 -22.81
N LYS A 200 -4.66 -8.65 -21.82
CA LYS A 200 -3.79 -9.83 -21.99
C LYS A 200 -4.56 -11.14 -22.15
N ASN A 201 -5.88 -11.11 -21.94
CA ASN A 201 -6.72 -12.31 -21.93
C ASN A 201 -7.99 -12.07 -22.77
N ASP A 202 -7.96 -12.50 -24.01
CA ASP A 202 -9.06 -12.27 -24.97
C ASP A 202 -10.43 -12.81 -24.51
N ASN A 203 -10.45 -13.77 -23.58
CA ASN A 203 -11.69 -14.37 -23.07
C ASN A 203 -12.27 -13.61 -21.86
N LEU A 204 -11.52 -12.66 -21.30
CA LEU A 204 -11.95 -11.88 -20.15
C LEU A 204 -12.44 -10.50 -20.57
N VAL A 205 -13.35 -9.95 -19.80
CA VAL A 205 -13.87 -8.59 -19.96
C VAL A 205 -14.18 -7.99 -18.61
N THR A 206 -13.87 -6.70 -18.44
CA THR A 206 -14.29 -5.96 -17.27
C THR A 206 -15.71 -5.41 -17.45
N LEU A 207 -16.51 -5.44 -16.39
CA LEU A 207 -17.82 -4.81 -16.40
C LEU A 207 -17.69 -3.28 -16.52
N PRO A 208 -18.68 -2.59 -17.13
CA PRO A 208 -18.62 -1.14 -17.32
C PRO A 208 -18.66 -0.38 -16.00
N GLY A 209 -17.99 0.77 -15.96
CA GLY A 209 -17.94 1.65 -14.80
C GLY A 209 -16.90 1.26 -13.76
N LEU A 210 -16.73 2.12 -12.76
CA LEU A 210 -15.93 1.90 -11.57
C LEU A 210 -16.86 1.91 -10.36
N TYR A 211 -16.63 1.02 -9.41
CA TYR A 211 -17.42 0.94 -8.19
C TYR A 211 -16.83 1.78 -7.05
N SER A 212 -15.63 2.31 -7.22
CA SER A 212 -14.97 3.24 -6.32
C SER A 212 -13.97 4.14 -7.06
N ASN A 213 -13.33 5.07 -6.36
CA ASN A 213 -12.22 5.89 -6.85
C ASN A 213 -11.23 6.07 -5.69
N ASP A 214 -10.44 5.03 -5.45
CA ASP A 214 -9.63 4.92 -4.24
C ASP A 214 -8.28 5.64 -4.40
N PRO A 215 -7.87 6.46 -3.43
CA PRO A 215 -6.51 6.96 -3.37
C PRO A 215 -5.57 5.81 -2.96
N ILE A 216 -4.52 5.59 -3.72
CA ILE A 216 -3.48 4.63 -3.39
C ILE A 216 -2.32 5.38 -2.75
N GLY A 217 -2.10 5.15 -1.45
CA GLY A 217 -1.10 5.84 -0.65
C GLY A 217 0.07 4.94 -0.26
N ILE A 218 1.23 5.58 -0.03
CA ILE A 218 2.37 4.93 0.60
C ILE A 218 2.09 4.90 2.09
N ALA A 219 2.11 3.71 2.70
CA ALA A 219 1.83 3.58 4.12
C ALA A 219 3.12 3.49 4.94
N VAL A 220 3.10 4.10 6.13
CA VAL A 220 4.16 4.06 7.14
C VAL A 220 3.56 3.83 8.52
N ALA A 221 4.39 3.39 9.48
CA ALA A 221 3.95 3.24 10.86
C ALA A 221 3.54 4.60 11.44
N LYS A 222 2.53 4.61 12.33
CA LYS A 222 2.08 5.83 13.02
C LYS A 222 3.14 6.39 13.95
N GLY A 223 3.08 7.72 14.13
CA GLY A 223 3.79 8.43 15.18
C GLY A 223 5.05 9.17 14.73
N ASP A 224 5.43 9.10 13.45
CA ASP A 224 6.49 9.93 12.88
C ASP A 224 5.94 10.83 11.77
N GLU A 225 5.35 11.97 12.17
CA GLU A 225 4.82 12.97 11.25
C GLU A 225 5.89 13.53 10.31
N SER A 226 7.14 13.58 10.74
CA SER A 226 8.25 14.07 9.93
C SER A 226 8.55 13.11 8.78
N PHE A 227 8.43 11.82 9.03
CA PHE A 227 8.61 10.80 8.02
C PHE A 227 7.45 10.79 7.01
N VAL A 228 6.20 10.86 7.47
CA VAL A 228 5.03 11.01 6.58
C VAL A 228 5.20 12.21 5.67
N ARG A 229 5.57 13.37 6.24
CA ARG A 229 5.79 14.59 5.48
C ARG A 229 6.91 14.45 4.45
N TRP A 230 7.98 13.75 4.79
CA TRP A 230 9.06 13.47 3.83
C TRP A 230 8.57 12.62 2.67
N ILE A 231 7.76 11.58 2.94
CA ILE A 231 7.14 10.76 1.89
C ILE A 231 6.19 11.61 1.03
N ASP A 232 5.41 12.50 1.61
CA ASP A 232 4.54 13.43 0.87
C ASP A 232 5.33 14.34 -0.07
N MET A 233 6.49 14.85 0.40
CA MET A 233 7.39 15.64 -0.44
C MET A 233 7.96 14.81 -1.59
N PHE A 234 8.35 13.56 -1.32
CA PHE A 234 8.77 12.63 -2.36
C PHE A 234 7.67 12.42 -3.40
N VAL A 235 6.44 12.13 -2.99
CA VAL A 235 5.31 11.93 -3.92
C VAL A 235 5.03 13.19 -4.72
N SER A 236 5.11 14.37 -4.10
CA SER A 236 4.95 15.65 -4.82
C SER A 236 6.03 15.85 -5.88
N GLU A 237 7.29 15.56 -5.57
CA GLU A 237 8.40 15.61 -6.54
C GLU A 237 8.21 14.56 -7.65
N TYR A 238 7.81 13.33 -7.29
CA TYR A 238 7.53 12.24 -8.23
C TYR A 238 6.48 12.64 -9.28
N ILE A 239 5.41 13.35 -8.85
CA ILE A 239 4.37 13.87 -9.76
C ILE A 239 4.93 15.04 -10.59
N GLN A 240 5.52 16.05 -9.97
CA GLN A 240 5.93 17.30 -10.62
C GLN A 240 7.09 17.12 -11.61
N SER A 241 8.00 16.17 -11.35
CA SER A 241 9.11 15.86 -12.25
C SER A 241 8.69 15.10 -13.51
N GLY A 242 7.45 14.63 -13.60
CA GLY A 242 6.97 13.76 -14.67
C GLY A 242 7.36 12.29 -14.48
N ALA A 243 8.06 11.94 -13.41
CA ALA A 243 8.44 10.55 -13.13
C ALA A 243 7.21 9.64 -12.96
N TYR A 244 6.13 10.16 -12.38
CA TYR A 244 4.84 9.47 -12.27
C TYR A 244 4.31 9.04 -13.63
N GLU A 245 4.17 9.98 -14.57
CA GLU A 245 3.64 9.70 -15.90
C GLU A 245 4.53 8.70 -16.65
N LYS A 246 5.86 8.90 -16.58
CA LYS A 246 6.83 8.01 -17.20
C LYS A 246 6.74 6.59 -16.64
N ASN A 247 6.68 6.43 -15.31
CA ASN A 247 6.56 5.13 -14.66
C ASN A 247 5.23 4.47 -14.98
N TYR A 248 4.13 5.21 -14.95
CA TYR A 248 2.82 4.69 -15.33
C TYR A 248 2.82 4.16 -16.76
N LYS A 249 3.30 4.95 -17.74
CA LYS A 249 3.37 4.53 -19.16
C LYS A 249 4.30 3.34 -19.38
N LYS A 250 5.40 3.24 -18.63
CA LYS A 250 6.29 2.07 -18.68
C LYS A 250 5.53 0.77 -18.44
N TRP A 251 4.58 0.75 -17.51
CA TRP A 251 3.91 -0.47 -17.07
C TRP A 251 2.55 -0.69 -17.74
N TRP A 252 1.79 0.36 -18.02
CA TRP A 252 0.48 0.24 -18.71
C TRP A 252 0.53 0.53 -20.21
N GLY A 253 1.70 0.92 -20.74
CA GLY A 253 1.94 1.22 -22.15
C GLY A 253 1.90 2.72 -22.47
N GLU A 254 2.58 3.10 -23.51
CA GLU A 254 2.78 4.52 -23.92
C GLU A 254 1.48 5.32 -24.14
N LYS A 255 0.39 4.63 -24.51
CA LYS A 255 -0.93 5.24 -24.74
C LYS A 255 -1.80 5.28 -23.48
N ALA A 256 -1.33 4.76 -22.36
CA ALA A 256 -2.08 4.79 -21.13
C ALA A 256 -2.21 6.22 -20.59
N ASN A 257 -3.38 6.54 -20.07
CA ASN A 257 -3.65 7.82 -19.43
C ASN A 257 -3.57 7.62 -17.91
N PRO A 258 -2.51 8.11 -17.25
CA PRO A 258 -2.42 8.01 -15.80
C PRO A 258 -3.54 8.80 -15.11
N PRO A 259 -4.07 8.32 -13.99
CA PRO A 259 -5.01 9.09 -13.17
C PRO A 259 -4.45 10.45 -12.76
N VAL A 260 -5.33 11.45 -12.66
CA VAL A 260 -4.91 12.79 -12.21
C VAL A 260 -4.59 12.74 -10.72
N LEU A 261 -3.38 13.15 -10.37
CA LEU A 261 -2.91 13.31 -9.01
C LEU A 261 -2.58 14.79 -8.74
N ASN A 262 -2.82 15.22 -7.51
CA ASN A 262 -2.53 16.58 -7.07
C ASN A 262 -1.32 16.55 -6.12
N PRO A 263 -0.20 17.23 -6.47
CA PRO A 263 0.89 17.42 -5.53
C PRO A 263 0.48 18.40 -4.42
N LEU A 264 1.27 18.48 -3.35
CA LEU A 264 0.99 19.37 -2.20
C LEU A 264 1.07 20.86 -2.54
N TRP A 265 1.88 21.24 -3.54
CA TRP A 265 2.12 22.61 -4.00
C TRP A 265 2.32 22.68 -5.52
#